data_4d59fceab3295578d1778a74388034ae
#
_entry.id   4d59fceab3295578d1778a74388034ae
#
_cell.length_a   1.000
_cell.length_b   1.000
_cell.length_c   1.000
_cell.angle_alpha   90.00
_cell.angle_beta   90.00
_cell.angle_gamma   90.00
#
_symmetry.space_group_name_H-M   'P 1'
#
loop_
_entity.id
_entity.type
_entity.pdbx_description
1 polymer ?
#
loop_
_entity_poly.entity_id
_entity_poly.type
_entity_poly.pdbx_seq_one_letter_code
_entity_poly.pdbx_strand_id
1 'polypeptide(L)'
;MLIFPIKRQWFDLIDRGIKTEEYRADTPYYRARLEPFIGQEIECTLRNGYSATSPTLKVKARVEKGTGNPDWGADPGETYFKLIILDKERIEPETFIIKARRCKRCGGLLTSKQAVEDGYGHVCKMKEAAEKRAATPDPNQLTLFDVEDAE
;
A
#
# COMPACT_ATOMS: atom_id res chain seq x y z
N MET A 1 14.09 6.52 -0.23
CA MET A 1 13.31 6.90 0.99
C MET A 1 13.19 5.68 1.88
N LEU A 2 13.53 5.81 3.17
CA LEU A 2 13.45 4.71 4.14
C LEU A 2 12.03 4.64 4.71
N ILE A 3 11.40 3.46 4.63
CA ILE A 3 10.06 3.21 5.18
C ILE A 3 10.16 2.09 6.19
N PHE A 4 9.68 2.33 7.40
CA PHE A 4 9.69 1.38 8.50
C PHE A 4 8.26 1.06 8.93
N PRO A 5 7.78 -0.18 8.73
CA PRO A 5 6.50 -0.60 9.31
C PRO A 5 6.65 -0.72 10.83
N ILE A 6 5.67 -0.21 11.56
CA ILE A 6 5.61 -0.28 13.02
C ILE A 6 4.26 -0.79 13.49
N LYS A 7 4.21 -1.35 14.69
CA LYS A 7 2.95 -1.78 15.30
C LYS A 7 2.07 -0.57 15.62
N ARG A 8 0.75 -0.74 15.50
CA ARG A 8 -0.23 0.33 15.74
C ARG A 8 -0.04 1.04 17.07
N GLN A 9 0.16 0.29 18.15
CA GLN A 9 0.37 0.86 19.48
C GLN A 9 1.55 1.85 19.54
N TRP A 10 2.66 1.54 18.86
CA TRP A 10 3.82 2.43 18.81
C TRP A 10 3.60 3.60 17.86
N PHE A 11 2.90 3.38 16.76
CA PHE A 11 2.50 4.44 15.85
C PHE A 11 1.67 5.50 16.59
N ASP A 12 0.63 5.07 17.32
CA ASP A 12 -0.26 5.97 18.06
C ASP A 12 0.49 6.74 19.17
N LEU A 13 1.44 6.10 19.85
CA LEU A 13 2.25 6.77 20.87
C LEU A 13 3.24 7.79 20.29
N ILE A 14 3.85 7.48 19.14
CA ILE A 14 4.72 8.43 18.43
C ILE A 14 3.89 9.58 17.88
N ASP A 15 2.76 9.32 17.27
CA ASP A 15 1.85 10.34 16.73
C ASP A 15 1.41 11.34 17.82
N ARG A 16 1.10 10.83 19.01
CA ARG A 16 0.74 11.64 20.18
C ARG A 16 1.94 12.33 20.87
N GLY A 17 3.16 12.05 20.45
CA GLY A 17 4.38 12.60 21.05
C GLY A 17 4.77 12.01 22.40
N ILE A 18 4.17 10.88 22.80
CA ILE A 18 4.49 10.18 24.05
C ILE A 18 5.76 9.35 23.89
N LYS A 19 5.84 8.57 22.80
CA LYS A 19 7.04 7.83 22.42
C LYS A 19 7.88 8.70 21.49
N THR A 20 9.09 9.06 21.91
CA THR A 20 9.98 9.94 21.15
C THR A 20 11.14 9.21 20.47
N GLU A 21 11.22 7.90 20.62
CA GLU A 21 12.23 7.05 20.01
C GLU A 21 11.59 5.82 19.38
N GLU A 22 12.04 5.41 18.20
CA GLU A 22 11.67 4.13 17.59
C GLU A 22 12.90 3.23 17.50
N TYR A 23 12.72 1.93 17.70
CA TYR A 23 13.82 0.97 17.81
C TYR A 23 13.83 -0.02 16.66
N ARG A 24 15.04 -0.29 16.15
CA ARG A 24 15.32 -1.34 15.16
C ARG A 24 16.41 -2.24 15.67
N ALA A 25 16.14 -3.55 15.65
CA ALA A 25 17.09 -4.55 16.10
C ALA A 25 18.41 -4.46 15.31
N ASP A 26 19.53 -4.75 15.97
CA ASP A 26 20.86 -4.75 15.36
C ASP A 26 21.07 -5.99 14.47
N THR A 27 20.35 -6.04 13.36
CA THR A 27 20.41 -7.09 12.34
C THR A 27 21.18 -6.64 11.10
N PRO A 28 21.72 -7.54 10.28
CA PRO A 28 22.37 -7.18 9.02
C PRO A 28 21.52 -6.29 8.11
N TYR A 29 20.20 -6.52 8.11
CA TYR A 29 19.24 -5.73 7.35
C TYR A 29 19.18 -4.26 7.79
N TYR A 30 19.13 -4.01 9.09
CA TYR A 30 19.09 -2.65 9.62
C TYR A 30 20.47 -2.00 9.68
N ARG A 31 21.54 -2.78 9.88
CA ARG A 31 22.92 -2.27 9.77
C ARG A 31 23.17 -1.64 8.41
N ALA A 32 22.89 -2.36 7.33
CA ALA A 32 23.08 -1.84 5.98
C ALA A 32 22.31 -0.53 5.69
N ARG A 33 21.23 -0.26 6.42
CA ARG A 33 20.35 0.89 6.21
C ARG A 33 20.56 2.06 7.17
N LEU A 34 20.98 1.80 8.37
CA LEU A 34 21.03 2.80 9.45
C LEU A 34 22.44 3.07 9.97
N GLU A 35 23.36 2.11 9.90
CA GLU A 35 24.74 2.27 10.40
C GLU A 35 25.48 3.44 9.73
N PRO A 36 25.35 3.67 8.40
CA PRO A 36 25.99 4.82 7.74
C PRO A 36 25.50 6.18 8.25
N PHE A 37 24.35 6.22 8.90
CA PHE A 37 23.69 7.44 9.35
C PHE A 37 23.81 7.67 10.87
N ILE A 38 24.55 6.83 11.61
CA ILE A 38 24.73 7.02 13.05
C ILE A 38 25.30 8.43 13.32
N GLY A 39 24.67 9.16 14.23
CA GLY A 39 25.00 10.55 14.56
C GLY A 39 24.43 11.60 13.61
N GLN A 40 23.73 11.19 12.53
CA GLN A 40 23.15 12.07 11.53
C GLN A 40 21.63 12.14 11.65
N GLU A 41 21.06 13.21 11.11
CA GLU A 41 19.63 13.36 10.93
C GLU A 41 19.21 12.81 9.57
N ILE A 42 18.13 12.02 9.57
CA ILE A 42 17.54 11.44 8.37
C ILE A 42 16.05 11.75 8.29
N GLU A 43 15.53 11.76 7.08
CA GLU A 43 14.08 11.73 6.85
C GLU A 43 13.65 10.29 6.51
N CYS A 44 12.66 9.80 7.22
CA CYS A 44 12.10 8.48 6.99
C CYS A 44 10.58 8.48 7.21
N THR A 45 9.96 7.38 6.86
CA THR A 45 8.51 7.21 7.02
C THR A 45 8.23 6.03 7.96
N LEU A 46 7.49 6.28 9.03
CA LEU A 46 6.92 5.24 9.87
C LEU A 46 5.52 4.92 9.37
N ARG A 47 5.26 3.65 9.07
CA ARG A 47 3.96 3.20 8.55
C ARG A 47 3.25 2.35 9.60
N ASN A 48 1.95 2.61 9.81
CA ASN A 48 1.12 1.78 10.68
C ASN A 48 0.85 0.41 10.05
N GLY A 49 1.71 -0.55 10.34
CA GLY A 49 1.67 -1.89 9.73
C GLY A 49 2.24 -1.96 8.31
N TYR A 50 1.84 -2.96 7.54
CA TYR A 50 2.46 -3.28 6.25
C TYR A 50 1.66 -2.82 5.03
N SER A 51 0.39 -2.44 5.20
CA SER A 51 -0.46 -2.01 4.08
C SER A 51 0.02 -0.68 3.49
N ALA A 52 0.05 -0.60 2.17
CA ALA A 52 0.37 0.64 1.46
C ALA A 52 -0.65 1.76 1.70
N THR A 53 -1.87 1.39 2.08
CA THR A 53 -2.98 2.31 2.37
C THR A 53 -3.11 2.67 3.84
N SER A 54 -2.18 2.25 4.69
CA SER A 54 -2.17 2.62 6.11
C SER A 54 -1.66 4.05 6.32
N PRO A 55 -2.11 4.74 7.38
CA PRO A 55 -1.56 6.02 7.78
C PRO A 55 -0.05 5.95 7.98
N THR A 56 0.63 7.04 7.67
CA THR A 56 2.08 7.16 7.82
C THR A 56 2.45 8.42 8.60
N LEU A 57 3.60 8.37 9.26
CA LEU A 57 4.27 9.53 9.82
C LEU A 57 5.54 9.77 9.01
N LYS A 58 5.66 10.90 8.34
CA LYS A 58 6.97 11.39 7.90
C LYS A 58 7.67 11.93 9.12
N VAL A 59 8.87 11.43 9.37
CA VAL A 59 9.64 11.82 10.54
C VAL A 59 11.02 12.29 10.14
N LYS A 60 11.47 13.34 10.80
CA LYS A 60 12.88 13.71 10.86
C LYS A 60 13.44 13.13 12.14
N ALA A 61 14.43 12.26 12.03
CA ALA A 61 14.98 11.55 13.17
C ALA A 61 16.51 11.57 13.15
N ARG A 62 17.13 11.63 14.33
CA ARG A 62 18.57 11.37 14.51
C ARG A 62 18.77 9.87 14.73
N VAL A 63 19.72 9.31 14.03
CA VAL A 63 20.07 7.90 14.19
C VAL A 63 21.14 7.77 15.27
N GLU A 64 20.84 6.99 16.28
CA GLU A 64 21.78 6.64 17.36
C GLU A 64 21.83 5.13 17.54
N LYS A 65 22.82 4.64 18.25
CA LYS A 65 22.92 3.23 18.64
C LYS A 65 23.04 3.13 20.15
N GLY A 66 22.25 2.28 20.78
CA GLY A 66 22.25 2.13 22.22
C GLY A 66 21.08 1.31 22.73
N THR A 67 20.95 1.24 24.06
CA THR A 67 19.81 0.59 24.72
C THR A 67 18.55 1.46 24.57
N GLY A 68 17.40 0.80 24.47
CA GLY A 68 16.10 1.48 24.37
C GLY A 68 15.36 1.55 25.71
N ASN A 69 14.20 2.21 25.71
CA ASN A 69 13.30 2.27 26.85
C ASN A 69 12.36 1.03 26.83
N PRO A 70 12.35 0.21 27.90
CA PRO A 70 11.46 -0.96 27.98
C PRO A 70 9.97 -0.61 27.84
N ASP A 71 9.53 0.55 28.35
CA ASP A 71 8.14 1.00 28.22
C ASP A 71 7.72 1.25 26.78
N TRP A 72 8.68 1.39 25.88
CA TRP A 72 8.48 1.61 24.45
C TRP A 72 8.85 0.39 23.59
N GLY A 73 8.98 -0.79 24.23
CA GLY A 73 9.15 -2.06 23.59
C GLY A 73 10.59 -2.47 23.27
N ALA A 74 11.57 -1.89 23.98
CA ALA A 74 12.94 -2.37 23.95
C ALA A 74 13.15 -3.45 25.04
N ASP A 75 13.88 -4.53 24.69
CA ASP A 75 14.28 -5.52 25.68
C ASP A 75 15.44 -4.97 26.51
N PRO A 76 15.41 -5.19 27.84
CA PRO A 76 16.49 -4.72 28.71
C PRO A 76 17.85 -5.30 28.33
N GLY A 77 18.85 -4.43 28.19
CA GLY A 77 20.22 -4.83 27.87
C GLY A 77 20.53 -5.05 26.39
N GLU A 78 19.51 -5.08 25.54
CA GLU A 78 19.68 -5.20 24.10
C GLU A 78 20.07 -3.85 23.47
N THR A 79 20.86 -3.91 22.41
CA THR A 79 21.29 -2.75 21.64
C THR A 79 20.47 -2.61 20.36
N TYR A 80 19.99 -1.40 20.10
CA TYR A 80 19.15 -1.06 18.97
C TYR A 80 19.73 0.09 18.17
N PHE A 81 19.37 0.17 16.90
CA PHE A 81 19.36 1.45 16.18
C PHE A 81 18.15 2.23 16.70
N LYS A 82 18.40 3.41 17.22
CA LYS A 82 17.41 4.33 17.78
C LYS A 82 17.14 5.44 16.79
N LEU A 83 15.90 5.62 16.42
CA LEU A 83 15.44 6.78 15.66
C LEU A 83 14.87 7.78 16.66
N ILE A 84 15.65 8.78 17.05
CA ILE A 84 15.21 9.85 17.94
C ILE A 84 14.37 10.82 17.13
N ILE A 85 13.07 10.87 17.37
CA ILE A 85 12.12 11.67 16.61
C ILE A 85 12.29 13.16 16.96
N LEU A 86 12.71 13.95 15.99
CA LEU A 86 12.92 15.39 16.13
C LEU A 86 11.70 16.17 15.64
N ASP A 87 11.10 15.71 14.55
CA ASP A 87 9.89 16.28 13.96
C ASP A 87 9.06 15.18 13.27
N LYS A 88 7.77 15.43 13.14
CA LYS A 88 6.84 14.48 12.52
C LYS A 88 5.67 15.17 11.86
N GLU A 89 5.22 14.61 10.74
CA GLU A 89 4.02 14.98 10.01
C GLU A 89 3.17 13.73 9.74
N ARG A 90 1.91 13.74 10.15
CA ARG A 90 0.98 12.65 9.87
C ARG A 90 0.39 12.80 8.48
N ILE A 91 0.45 11.73 7.70
CA ILE A 91 -0.16 11.64 6.39
C ILE A 91 -1.22 10.56 6.42
N GLU A 92 -2.47 10.99 6.26
CA GLU A 92 -3.57 10.07 6.06
C GLU A 92 -3.55 9.56 4.61
N PRO A 93 -3.89 8.29 4.39
CA PRO A 93 -4.07 7.80 3.05
C PRO A 93 -5.22 8.55 2.38
N GLU A 94 -5.09 8.84 1.11
CA GLU A 94 -6.20 9.39 0.34
C GLU A 94 -7.39 8.44 0.42
N THR A 95 -8.42 8.85 1.15
CA THR A 95 -9.68 8.12 1.24
C THR A 95 -10.59 8.57 0.10
N PHE A 96 -10.75 7.72 -0.90
CA PHE A 96 -11.76 7.94 -1.94
C PHE A 96 -13.13 7.47 -1.41
N ILE A 97 -14.09 8.36 -1.36
CA ILE A 97 -15.49 7.98 -1.15
C ILE A 97 -15.98 7.33 -2.44
N ILE A 98 -15.89 6.00 -2.49
CA ILE A 98 -16.50 5.22 -3.57
C ILE A 98 -17.97 5.07 -3.22
N LYS A 99 -18.86 5.78 -3.94
CA LYS A 99 -20.28 5.47 -3.87
C LYS A 99 -20.45 4.04 -4.37
N ALA A 100 -20.80 3.13 -3.46
CA ALA A 100 -21.01 1.73 -3.78
C ALA A 100 -22.00 1.61 -4.94
N ARG A 101 -21.57 1.01 -6.04
CA ARG A 101 -22.41 0.71 -7.21
C ARG A 101 -22.47 -0.79 -7.38
N ARG A 102 -23.54 -1.23 -8.03
CA ARG A 102 -23.70 -2.63 -8.39
C ARG A 102 -23.25 -2.86 -9.82
N CYS A 103 -22.65 -4.03 -10.05
CA CYS A 103 -22.26 -4.48 -11.38
C CYS A 103 -23.50 -4.57 -12.28
N LYS A 104 -23.44 -3.97 -13.46
CA LYS A 104 -24.54 -3.96 -14.44
C LYS A 104 -24.91 -5.38 -14.93
N ARG A 105 -23.98 -6.33 -14.86
CA ARG A 105 -24.21 -7.70 -15.33
C ARG A 105 -24.74 -8.64 -14.24
N CYS A 106 -24.09 -8.69 -13.08
CA CYS A 106 -24.39 -9.70 -12.04
C CYS A 106 -25.03 -9.10 -10.77
N GLY A 107 -25.16 -7.78 -10.68
CA GLY A 107 -25.72 -7.10 -9.51
C GLY A 107 -24.81 -7.11 -8.28
N GLY A 108 -23.62 -7.73 -8.34
CA GLY A 108 -22.65 -7.75 -7.24
C GLY A 108 -22.11 -6.37 -6.90
N LEU A 109 -21.75 -6.16 -5.63
CA LEU A 109 -21.21 -4.88 -5.15
C LEU A 109 -19.85 -4.62 -5.75
N LEU A 110 -19.63 -3.40 -6.27
CA LEU A 110 -18.35 -2.95 -6.81
C LEU A 110 -17.59 -2.18 -5.73
N THR A 111 -16.39 -2.63 -5.39
CA THR A 111 -15.59 -2.10 -4.27
C THR A 111 -14.31 -1.36 -4.70
N SER A 112 -13.93 -1.44 -5.98
CA SER A 112 -12.79 -0.69 -6.50
C SER A 112 -13.22 0.51 -7.32
N LYS A 113 -12.42 1.59 -7.30
CA LYS A 113 -12.68 2.80 -8.09
C LYS A 113 -12.89 2.47 -9.57
N GLN A 114 -11.99 1.69 -10.15
CA GLN A 114 -12.06 1.29 -11.56
C GLN A 114 -13.34 0.50 -11.89
N ALA A 115 -13.74 -0.46 -11.04
CA ALA A 115 -14.96 -1.23 -11.24
C ALA A 115 -16.22 -0.36 -11.16
N VAL A 116 -16.22 0.65 -10.27
CA VAL A 116 -17.32 1.61 -10.13
C VAL A 116 -17.41 2.53 -11.35
N GLU A 117 -16.29 3.00 -11.87
CA GLU A 117 -16.22 3.81 -13.10
C GLU A 117 -16.67 3.00 -14.31
N ASP A 118 -16.16 1.79 -14.47
CA ASP A 118 -16.53 0.87 -15.56
C ASP A 118 -17.99 0.41 -15.45
N GLY A 119 -18.55 0.32 -14.25
CA GLY A 119 -19.88 -0.24 -13.98
C GLY A 119 -19.94 -1.77 -13.98
N TYR A 120 -18.79 -2.45 -14.02
CA TYR A 120 -18.64 -3.90 -14.08
C TYR A 120 -17.51 -4.37 -13.17
N GLY A 121 -17.69 -5.50 -12.49
CA GLY A 121 -16.59 -6.23 -11.86
C GLY A 121 -15.66 -6.80 -12.93
N HIS A 122 -14.38 -7.01 -12.59
CA HIS A 122 -13.35 -7.44 -13.54
C HIS A 122 -13.78 -8.65 -14.39
N VAL A 123 -14.27 -9.71 -13.76
CA VAL A 123 -14.73 -10.93 -14.46
C VAL A 123 -15.93 -10.65 -15.40
N CYS A 124 -16.86 -9.82 -14.96
CA CYS A 124 -18.04 -9.46 -15.77
C CYS A 124 -17.64 -8.60 -16.97
N LYS A 125 -16.68 -7.70 -16.83
CA LYS A 125 -16.13 -6.89 -17.92
C LYS A 125 -15.44 -7.76 -18.97
N MET A 126 -14.68 -8.76 -18.54
CA MET A 126 -14.03 -9.72 -19.46
C MET A 126 -15.05 -10.56 -20.23
N LYS A 127 -16.11 -11.05 -19.58
CA LYS A 127 -17.18 -11.81 -20.21
C LYS A 127 -17.94 -10.97 -21.24
N GLU A 128 -18.28 -9.73 -20.89
CA GLU A 128 -18.97 -8.83 -21.83
C GLU A 128 -18.12 -8.52 -23.07
N ALA A 129 -16.81 -8.30 -22.87
CA ALA A 129 -15.87 -8.07 -23.98
C ALA A 129 -15.76 -9.30 -24.89
N ALA A 130 -15.74 -10.51 -24.32
CA ALA A 130 -15.72 -11.76 -25.10
C ALA A 130 -17.00 -11.97 -25.90
N GLU A 131 -18.16 -11.70 -25.30
CA GLU A 131 -19.46 -11.79 -25.97
C GLU A 131 -19.62 -10.78 -27.11
N LYS A 132 -19.13 -9.54 -26.92
CA LYS A 132 -19.11 -8.53 -27.99
C LYS A 132 -18.21 -8.93 -29.15
N ARG A 133 -17.06 -9.56 -28.87
CA ARG A 133 -16.16 -10.09 -29.95
C ARG A 133 -16.82 -11.23 -30.69
N ALA A 134 -17.49 -12.16 -30.01
CA ALA A 134 -18.19 -13.28 -30.63
C ALA A 134 -19.41 -12.84 -31.45
N ALA A 135 -20.05 -11.73 -31.08
CA ALA A 135 -21.19 -11.16 -31.79
C ALA A 135 -20.81 -10.30 -33.01
N THR A 136 -19.51 -9.95 -33.16
CA THR A 136 -19.05 -9.21 -34.33
C THR A 136 -18.74 -10.22 -35.43
N PRO A 137 -19.46 -10.23 -36.60
CA PRO A 137 -19.17 -11.12 -37.69
C PRO A 137 -17.75 -10.90 -38.21
N ASP A 138 -16.99 -11.96 -38.39
CA ASP A 138 -15.68 -11.88 -39.05
C ASP A 138 -15.91 -11.44 -40.52
N PRO A 139 -15.38 -10.28 -40.96
CA PRO A 139 -15.56 -9.79 -42.30
C PRO A 139 -14.98 -10.76 -43.40
N ASN A 140 -14.18 -11.76 -42.98
CA ASN A 140 -13.62 -12.77 -43.84
C ASN A 140 -14.34 -14.14 -43.74
N GLN A 141 -15.39 -14.25 -42.92
CA GLN A 141 -16.16 -15.45 -42.78
C GLN A 141 -17.14 -15.55 -43.95
N LEU A 142 -16.80 -16.34 -44.97
CA LEU A 142 -17.73 -16.72 -46.04
C LEU A 142 -18.93 -17.43 -45.42
N THR A 143 -20.10 -16.89 -45.59
CA THR A 143 -21.33 -17.57 -45.19
C THR A 143 -21.69 -18.64 -46.24
N LEU A 144 -22.36 -19.72 -45.80
CA LEU A 144 -22.76 -20.84 -46.69
C LEU A 144 -23.66 -20.40 -47.85
N PHE A 145 -24.17 -19.19 -47.82
CA PHE A 145 -25.07 -18.58 -48.83
C PHE A 145 -24.31 -17.82 -49.93
N ASP A 146 -22.99 -17.58 -49.76
CA ASP A 146 -22.19 -16.85 -50.75
C ASP A 146 -21.64 -17.77 -51.88
N VAL A 147 -22.03 -19.05 -51.89
CA VAL A 147 -21.50 -20.07 -52.82
C VAL A 147 -22.48 -20.44 -53.94
N GLU A 148 -23.71 -19.90 -53.97
CA GLU A 148 -24.75 -20.35 -54.93
C GLU A 148 -24.91 -19.50 -56.19
N ASP A 149 -24.15 -18.44 -56.44
CA ASP A 149 -24.25 -17.62 -57.64
C ASP A 149 -22.90 -17.53 -58.41
N ALA A 150 -22.37 -18.66 -58.84
CA ALA A 150 -21.29 -18.71 -59.82
C ALA A 150 -21.61 -19.82 -60.86
N GLU A 151 -22.54 -19.52 -61.77
CA GLU A 151 -22.61 -20.16 -63.10
C GLU A 151 -22.12 -19.20 -64.18
#